data_a293ded41d367c883728f9c14c32c584
#
_entry.id   a293ded41d367c883728f9c14c32c584
#
_cell.length_a   1.000
_cell.length_b   1.000
_cell.length_c   1.000
_cell.angle_alpha   90.00
_cell.angle_beta   90.00
_cell.angle_gamma   90.00
#
_symmetry.space_group_name_H-M   'P 1'
#
loop_
_entity.id
_entity.type
_entity.pdbx_description
1 polymer ?
#
loop_
_entity_poly.entity_id
_entity_poly.type
_entity_poly.pdbx_seq_one_letter_code
_entity_poly.pdbx_strand_id
1 'polypeptide(L)'
;VAYGYGLFTGGLGAHYGAERLGCTVVPMSGGQTEKQVQLIRDFRPDAIMVTPSYMQVICEEFRRQGLDPREMSVKVGIFGAEPWTEAMRRDIAQAANLDAVDIYGLSEVMGPGVASECVETQDGPVIWEDHFYPEIIDPETGAVLPDGAEGELVLTTLTKQALPVIRYRTRDLTRLLPPTARSMRRMGKIVGRTDDMLIIRGVNLFPTQIEEIVLAHGALGGQYQLVVTRADLLDQVEVLCELLPSQAGRDPSAVGRELQQRIKTLTGVSTAVRVGAPDSIERTLVGKARRVVDQRKK
;
A
#
# COMPACT_ATOMS: atom_id res chain seq x y z
N VAL A 1 11.63 11.84 -6.30
CA VAL A 1 10.26 11.73 -5.80
C VAL A 1 9.35 11.36 -6.95
N ALA A 2 8.79 10.15 -6.91
CA ALA A 2 7.89 9.58 -7.91
C ALA A 2 6.41 9.55 -7.43
N TYR A 3 6.08 10.31 -6.41
CA TYR A 3 4.71 10.64 -6.04
C TYR A 3 4.15 11.71 -6.98
N GLY A 4 2.81 11.74 -7.14
CA GLY A 4 2.15 12.82 -7.87
C GLY A 4 2.38 14.17 -7.21
N TYR A 5 2.63 15.19 -8.04
CA TYR A 5 2.60 16.60 -7.64
C TYR A 5 1.20 17.19 -7.99
N GLY A 6 0.96 18.42 -7.70
CA GLY A 6 -0.35 19.05 -7.88
C GLY A 6 -1.20 18.99 -6.62
N LEU A 7 -2.46 18.55 -6.73
CA LEU A 7 -3.37 18.49 -5.57
C LEU A 7 -3.13 17.29 -4.63
N PHE A 8 -2.21 16.41 -4.95
CA PHE A 8 -1.76 15.36 -4.07
C PHE A 8 -0.68 15.90 -3.11
N THR A 9 -1.00 16.04 -1.84
CA THR A 9 -0.11 16.68 -0.85
C THR A 9 1.19 15.90 -0.61
N GLY A 10 1.19 14.58 -0.86
CA GLY A 10 2.33 13.70 -0.65
C GLY A 10 3.58 14.08 -1.45
N GLY A 11 3.41 14.51 -2.71
CA GLY A 11 4.54 14.91 -3.55
C GLY A 11 5.31 16.11 -3.00
N LEU A 12 4.61 17.18 -2.68
CA LEU A 12 5.24 18.40 -2.14
C LEU A 12 5.78 18.18 -0.73
N GLY A 13 5.06 17.48 0.13
CA GLY A 13 5.55 17.18 1.49
C GLY A 13 6.85 16.37 1.47
N ALA A 14 6.94 15.34 0.63
CA ALA A 14 8.14 14.55 0.42
C ALA A 14 9.29 15.40 -0.14
N HIS A 15 9.01 16.24 -1.13
CA HIS A 15 9.98 17.14 -1.77
C HIS A 15 10.63 18.07 -0.75
N TYR A 16 9.84 18.88 -0.08
CA TYR A 16 10.36 19.86 0.90
C TYR A 16 11.00 19.20 2.11
N GLY A 17 10.50 18.04 2.54
CA GLY A 17 11.14 17.26 3.60
C GLY A 17 12.54 16.79 3.22
N ALA A 18 12.73 16.29 2.01
CA ALA A 18 14.03 15.86 1.49
C ALA A 18 14.99 17.06 1.29
N GLU A 19 14.51 18.20 0.76
CA GLU A 19 15.31 19.42 0.64
C GLU A 19 15.77 19.95 2.02
N ARG A 20 14.87 19.93 3.00
CA ARG A 20 15.20 20.35 4.37
C ARG A 20 16.26 19.44 5.01
N LEU A 21 16.31 18.17 4.64
CA LEU A 21 17.34 17.22 5.05
C LEU A 21 18.67 17.46 4.33
N GLY A 22 18.72 18.34 3.32
CA GLY A 22 19.90 18.63 2.51
C GLY A 22 20.08 17.73 1.29
N CYS A 23 19.04 16.98 0.90
CA CYS A 23 19.08 16.13 -0.28
C CYS A 23 18.82 16.92 -1.58
N THR A 24 19.45 16.50 -2.67
CA THR A 24 19.05 16.92 -4.01
C THR A 24 17.80 16.16 -4.42
N VAL A 25 16.74 16.88 -4.77
CA VAL A 25 15.45 16.26 -5.14
C VAL A 25 15.24 16.30 -6.65
N VAL A 26 14.92 15.13 -7.23
CA VAL A 26 14.44 14.99 -8.62
C VAL A 26 12.92 14.86 -8.59
N PRO A 27 12.14 15.94 -8.97
CA PRO A 27 10.69 15.96 -8.86
C PRO A 27 10.03 15.32 -10.09
N MET A 28 10.22 14.01 -10.29
CA MET A 28 9.78 13.31 -11.49
C MET A 28 8.26 13.15 -11.59
N SER A 29 7.55 13.10 -10.45
CA SER A 29 6.13 12.73 -10.38
C SER A 29 5.89 11.26 -10.74
N GLY A 30 4.63 10.82 -10.74
CA GLY A 30 4.24 9.50 -11.22
C GLY A 30 4.12 9.43 -12.74
N GLY A 31 4.11 8.23 -13.28
CA GLY A 31 4.00 7.97 -14.73
C GLY A 31 5.33 8.11 -15.47
N GLN A 32 5.28 8.08 -16.80
CA GLN A 32 6.44 8.12 -17.70
C GLN A 32 7.52 7.09 -17.30
N THR A 33 7.13 5.83 -17.14
CA THR A 33 7.94 4.80 -16.48
C THR A 33 9.31 4.58 -17.15
N GLU A 34 9.40 4.65 -18.47
CA GLU A 34 10.67 4.58 -19.19
C GLU A 34 11.64 5.70 -18.75
N LYS A 35 11.10 6.91 -18.55
CA LYS A 35 11.89 8.05 -18.10
C LYS A 35 12.28 7.93 -16.63
N GLN A 36 11.44 7.31 -15.78
CA GLN A 36 11.83 6.97 -14.40
C GLN A 36 13.09 6.09 -14.41
N VAL A 37 13.09 5.02 -15.20
CA VAL A 37 14.23 4.11 -15.35
C VAL A 37 15.46 4.86 -15.84
N GLN A 38 15.33 5.71 -16.88
CA GLN A 38 16.42 6.53 -17.38
C GLN A 38 17.01 7.41 -16.29
N LEU A 39 16.18 8.17 -15.55
CA LEU A 39 16.64 9.09 -14.51
C LEU A 39 17.29 8.35 -13.32
N ILE A 40 16.80 7.17 -12.94
CA ILE A 40 17.43 6.34 -11.92
C ILE A 40 18.84 5.93 -12.35
N ARG A 41 19.04 5.60 -13.62
CA ARG A 41 20.36 5.23 -14.15
C ARG A 41 21.29 6.45 -14.26
N ASP A 42 20.79 7.57 -14.75
CA ASP A 42 21.59 8.76 -15.02
C ASP A 42 22.00 9.48 -13.74
N PHE A 43 21.05 9.70 -12.83
CA PHE A 43 21.30 10.43 -11.57
C PHE A 43 21.74 9.56 -10.41
N ARG A 44 21.56 8.24 -10.50
CA ARG A 44 21.96 7.28 -9.48
C ARG A 44 21.48 7.68 -8.06
N PRO A 45 20.18 7.91 -7.84
CA PRO A 45 19.68 8.33 -6.55
C PRO A 45 19.88 7.25 -5.47
N ASP A 46 20.07 7.66 -4.21
CA ASP A 46 20.16 6.76 -3.06
C ASP A 46 18.79 6.34 -2.53
N ALA A 47 17.75 7.18 -2.71
CA ALA A 47 16.41 6.92 -2.22
C ALA A 47 15.34 7.21 -3.28
N ILE A 48 14.24 6.46 -3.22
CA ILE A 48 13.04 6.71 -4.01
C ILE A 48 11.82 6.83 -3.09
N MET A 49 10.95 7.80 -3.35
CA MET A 49 9.65 7.95 -2.71
C MET A 49 8.56 7.68 -3.74
N VAL A 50 7.79 6.62 -3.54
CA VAL A 50 6.88 6.08 -4.56
C VAL A 50 5.79 5.22 -3.91
N THR A 51 4.67 4.99 -4.59
CA THR A 51 3.68 4.01 -4.11
C THR A 51 4.22 2.58 -4.31
N PRO A 52 3.88 1.63 -3.43
CA PRO A 52 4.34 0.24 -3.56
C PRO A 52 4.00 -0.37 -4.93
N SER A 53 2.77 -0.21 -5.39
CA SER A 53 2.32 -0.73 -6.69
C SER A 53 3.11 -0.15 -7.87
N TYR A 54 3.44 1.16 -7.82
CA TYR A 54 4.19 1.78 -8.91
C TYR A 54 5.68 1.39 -8.89
N MET A 55 6.24 1.07 -7.71
CA MET A 55 7.59 0.49 -7.67
C MET A 55 7.68 -0.87 -8.38
N GLN A 56 6.65 -1.71 -8.26
CA GLN A 56 6.59 -2.96 -9.03
C GLN A 56 6.60 -2.69 -10.55
N VAL A 57 5.83 -1.68 -11.01
CA VAL A 57 5.82 -1.26 -12.42
C VAL A 57 7.20 -0.76 -12.88
N ILE A 58 7.91 -0.01 -12.04
CA ILE A 58 9.28 0.43 -12.33
C ILE A 58 10.20 -0.78 -12.47
N CYS A 59 10.11 -1.78 -11.58
CA CYS A 59 10.90 -3.01 -11.66
C CYS A 59 10.57 -3.83 -12.91
N GLU A 60 9.30 -3.91 -13.32
CA GLU A 60 8.87 -4.54 -14.57
C GLU A 60 9.50 -3.84 -15.78
N GLU A 61 9.52 -2.51 -15.78
CA GLU A 61 10.12 -1.71 -16.85
C GLU A 61 11.64 -1.89 -16.95
N PHE A 62 12.36 -1.98 -15.82
CA PHE A 62 13.78 -2.35 -15.84
C PHE A 62 14.01 -3.66 -16.61
N ARG A 63 13.22 -4.69 -16.26
CA ARG A 63 13.32 -6.02 -16.90
C ARG A 63 12.95 -5.95 -18.40
N ARG A 64 11.93 -5.16 -18.76
CA ARG A 64 11.50 -4.96 -20.15
C ARG A 64 12.62 -4.34 -20.98
N GLN A 65 13.46 -3.48 -20.39
CA GLN A 65 14.63 -2.90 -21.03
C GLN A 65 15.88 -3.81 -20.98
N GLY A 66 15.75 -5.05 -20.50
CA GLY A 66 16.86 -5.99 -20.36
C GLY A 66 17.82 -5.64 -19.21
N LEU A 67 17.36 -4.86 -18.23
CA LEU A 67 18.13 -4.42 -17.06
C LEU A 67 17.69 -5.19 -15.82
N ASP A 68 18.63 -5.44 -14.91
CA ASP A 68 18.30 -6.01 -13.60
C ASP A 68 17.94 -4.87 -12.61
N PRO A 69 16.72 -4.82 -12.08
CA PRO A 69 16.34 -3.79 -11.11
C PRO A 69 17.16 -3.87 -9.80
N ARG A 70 17.79 -4.99 -9.48
CA ARG A 70 18.67 -5.13 -8.31
C ARG A 70 19.98 -4.35 -8.42
N GLU A 71 20.35 -3.95 -9.64
CA GLU A 71 21.58 -3.19 -9.92
C GLU A 71 21.36 -1.67 -9.87
N MET A 72 20.13 -1.21 -9.61
CA MET A 72 19.90 0.22 -9.43
C MET A 72 20.64 0.77 -8.20
N SER A 73 20.95 2.06 -8.23
CA SER A 73 21.67 2.73 -7.14
C SER A 73 20.83 2.94 -5.87
N VAL A 74 19.51 2.81 -5.97
CA VAL A 74 18.56 3.06 -4.87
C VAL A 74 18.78 2.05 -3.75
N LYS A 75 19.05 2.57 -2.55
CA LYS A 75 19.24 1.76 -1.33
C LYS A 75 18.00 1.74 -0.45
N VAL A 76 17.22 2.81 -0.46
CA VAL A 76 16.03 2.96 0.38
C VAL A 76 14.83 3.34 -0.47
N GLY A 77 13.78 2.55 -0.38
CA GLY A 77 12.47 2.88 -0.91
C GLY A 77 11.53 3.31 0.22
N ILE A 78 10.96 4.52 0.12
CA ILE A 78 9.99 5.05 1.07
C ILE A 78 8.62 4.92 0.43
N PHE A 79 7.82 3.99 0.95
CA PHE A 79 6.57 3.55 0.36
C PHE A 79 5.38 4.00 1.20
N GLY A 80 4.32 4.42 0.54
CA GLY A 80 3.08 4.82 1.20
C GLY A 80 2.01 5.25 0.22
N ALA A 81 1.03 5.99 0.70
CA ALA A 81 -0.14 6.48 0.00
C ALA A 81 -1.20 5.41 -0.34
N GLU A 82 -0.88 4.14 -0.24
CA GLU A 82 -1.80 3.02 -0.41
C GLU A 82 -1.51 1.93 0.62
N PRO A 83 -2.50 1.13 1.04
CA PRO A 83 -2.25 -0.06 1.85
C PRO A 83 -1.39 -1.06 1.07
N TRP A 84 -0.48 -1.73 1.76
CA TRP A 84 0.36 -2.78 1.20
C TRP A 84 0.74 -3.80 2.28
N THR A 85 0.97 -5.03 1.86
CA THR A 85 1.19 -6.15 2.77
C THR A 85 2.68 -6.42 3.00
N GLU A 86 3.00 -7.23 4.02
CA GLU A 86 4.38 -7.70 4.24
C GLU A 86 4.86 -8.61 3.10
N ALA A 87 3.95 -9.30 2.42
CA ALA A 87 4.29 -10.06 1.23
C ALA A 87 4.79 -9.12 0.12
N MET A 88 4.06 -8.04 -0.16
CA MET A 88 4.44 -7.04 -1.15
C MET A 88 5.74 -6.32 -0.79
N ARG A 89 5.96 -6.04 0.52
CA ARG A 89 7.23 -5.49 1.00
C ARG A 89 8.40 -6.39 0.62
N ARG A 90 8.30 -7.69 0.95
CA ARG A 90 9.35 -8.66 0.64
C ARG A 90 9.61 -8.76 -0.87
N ASP A 91 8.54 -8.79 -1.66
CA ASP A 91 8.65 -8.86 -3.13
C ASP A 91 9.39 -7.64 -3.70
N ILE A 92 9.04 -6.43 -3.25
CA ILE A 92 9.70 -5.19 -3.68
C ILE A 92 11.16 -5.15 -3.23
N ALA A 93 11.42 -5.42 -1.95
CA ALA A 93 12.77 -5.41 -1.39
C ALA A 93 13.69 -6.41 -2.11
N GLN A 94 13.20 -7.60 -2.41
CA GLN A 94 13.93 -8.63 -3.12
C GLN A 94 14.11 -8.29 -4.61
N ALA A 95 13.07 -7.74 -5.25
CA ALA A 95 13.09 -7.41 -6.69
C ALA A 95 14.04 -6.27 -7.01
N ALA A 96 14.21 -5.32 -6.09
CA ALA A 96 14.98 -4.10 -6.27
C ALA A 96 16.26 -4.03 -5.41
N ASN A 97 16.47 -5.01 -4.51
CA ASN A 97 17.60 -5.05 -3.58
C ASN A 97 17.74 -3.76 -2.76
N LEU A 98 16.66 -3.36 -2.07
CA LEU A 98 16.60 -2.12 -1.28
C LEU A 98 15.90 -2.35 0.07
N ASP A 99 16.11 -1.44 1.01
CA ASP A 99 15.34 -1.36 2.24
C ASP A 99 13.98 -0.71 1.96
N ALA A 100 12.91 -1.48 2.17
CA ALA A 100 11.55 -1.03 1.91
C ALA A 100 10.88 -0.55 3.20
N VAL A 101 10.82 0.77 3.42
CA VAL A 101 10.24 1.37 4.62
C VAL A 101 8.87 1.96 4.36
N ASP A 102 7.99 1.85 5.34
CA ASP A 102 6.62 2.36 5.29
C ASP A 102 6.55 3.81 5.78
N ILE A 103 5.76 4.63 5.11
CA ILE A 103 5.43 5.98 5.54
C ILE A 103 3.92 6.18 5.52
N TYR A 104 3.38 6.70 6.61
CA TYR A 104 1.96 6.97 6.76
C TYR A 104 1.67 8.46 6.82
N GLY A 105 0.60 8.85 6.17
CA GLY A 105 0.05 10.20 6.22
C GLY A 105 -1.25 10.30 5.43
N LEU A 106 -1.95 11.40 5.65
CA LEU A 106 -3.21 11.71 4.97
C LEU A 106 -3.31 13.22 4.78
N SER A 107 -3.96 13.64 3.69
CA SER A 107 -4.03 15.06 3.29
C SER A 107 -4.68 15.95 4.35
N GLU A 108 -5.63 15.41 5.12
CA GLU A 108 -6.39 16.12 6.15
C GLU A 108 -5.53 16.46 7.37
N VAL A 109 -4.51 15.64 7.66
CA VAL A 109 -3.62 15.81 8.81
C VAL A 109 -2.25 16.29 8.35
N MET A 110 -1.50 15.45 7.68
CA MET A 110 -0.23 15.78 7.02
C MET A 110 0.12 14.64 6.04
N GLY A 111 0.35 14.97 4.81
CA GLY A 111 0.73 13.98 3.81
C GLY A 111 2.00 14.38 3.06
N PRO A 112 3.02 13.51 3.08
CA PRO A 112 3.26 12.39 3.99
C PRO A 112 3.88 12.86 5.30
N GLY A 113 4.03 11.95 6.29
CA GLY A 113 4.89 12.21 7.44
C GLY A 113 4.17 12.35 8.78
N VAL A 114 2.99 11.74 8.96
CA VAL A 114 2.41 11.52 10.29
C VAL A 114 3.23 10.46 11.03
N ALA A 115 3.61 9.40 10.32
CA ALA A 115 4.46 8.34 10.85
C ALA A 115 5.40 7.79 9.76
N SER A 116 6.57 7.30 10.16
CA SER A 116 7.57 6.74 9.26
C SER A 116 8.36 5.62 9.94
N GLU A 117 8.60 4.54 9.23
CA GLU A 117 9.47 3.47 9.71
C GLU A 117 10.94 3.90 9.81
N CYS A 118 11.65 3.23 10.71
CA CYS A 118 13.11 3.30 10.77
C CYS A 118 13.70 2.17 9.94
N VAL A 119 14.72 2.47 9.14
CA VAL A 119 15.44 1.47 8.32
C VAL A 119 16.03 0.36 9.20
N GLU A 120 16.45 0.70 10.40
CA GLU A 120 17.10 -0.23 11.34
C GLU A 120 16.19 -1.36 11.83
N THR A 121 14.89 -1.10 11.95
CA THR A 121 13.96 -2.06 12.58
C THR A 121 12.86 -2.54 11.65
N GLN A 122 12.34 -1.67 10.77
CA GLN A 122 11.23 -1.96 9.84
C GLN A 122 10.05 -2.68 10.53
N ASP A 123 9.72 -2.24 11.75
CA ASP A 123 8.80 -2.91 12.67
C ASP A 123 7.53 -2.09 12.98
N GLY A 124 7.20 -1.20 12.08
CA GLY A 124 6.04 -0.32 12.09
C GLY A 124 6.42 1.16 12.19
N PRO A 125 5.65 2.04 11.50
CA PRO A 125 5.92 3.47 11.46
C PRO A 125 5.87 4.11 12.85
N VAL A 126 6.92 4.85 13.20
CA VAL A 126 7.00 5.70 14.39
C VAL A 126 6.12 6.90 14.18
N ILE A 127 5.16 7.14 15.07
CA ILE A 127 4.29 8.32 15.04
C ILE A 127 5.04 9.50 15.66
N TRP A 128 5.05 10.64 14.99
CA TRP A 128 5.69 11.85 15.52
C TRP A 128 4.82 12.51 16.59
N GLU A 129 4.87 11.97 17.83
CA GLU A 129 4.01 12.36 18.95
C GLU A 129 4.27 13.79 19.48
N ASP A 130 5.32 14.42 19.06
CA ASP A 130 5.56 15.87 19.24
C ASP A 130 4.68 16.75 18.34
N HIS A 131 4.15 16.17 17.26
CA HIS A 131 3.26 16.84 16.31
C HIS A 131 1.83 16.28 16.29
N PHE A 132 1.66 15.00 16.65
CA PHE A 132 0.38 14.29 16.54
C PHE A 132 0.11 13.46 17.78
N TYR A 133 -1.04 13.63 18.40
CA TYR A 133 -1.50 12.76 19.48
C TYR A 133 -2.37 11.64 18.89
N PRO A 134 -1.91 10.37 18.94
CA PRO A 134 -2.66 9.25 18.43
C PRO A 134 -3.53 8.61 19.52
N GLU A 135 -4.73 8.18 19.14
CA GLU A 135 -5.62 7.32 19.92
C GLU A 135 -6.08 6.16 19.04
N ILE A 136 -6.35 5.02 19.65
CA ILE A 136 -7.11 3.93 19.00
C ILE A 136 -8.49 3.91 19.63
N ILE A 137 -9.53 3.87 18.82
CA ILE A 137 -10.91 3.80 19.27
C ILE A 137 -11.63 2.58 18.70
N ASP A 138 -12.63 2.12 19.42
CA ASP A 138 -13.64 1.23 18.88
C ASP A 138 -14.44 1.99 17.81
N PRO A 139 -14.51 1.50 16.56
CA PRO A 139 -15.14 2.24 15.47
C PRO A 139 -16.65 2.41 15.61
N GLU A 140 -17.33 1.55 16.37
CA GLU A 140 -18.78 1.59 16.60
C GLU A 140 -19.14 2.50 17.77
N THR A 141 -18.48 2.32 18.92
CA THR A 141 -18.82 3.03 20.15
C THR A 141 -18.06 4.34 20.31
N GLY A 142 -16.90 4.50 19.65
CA GLY A 142 -15.99 5.64 19.81
C GLY A 142 -15.20 5.61 21.13
N ALA A 143 -15.30 4.53 21.91
CA ALA A 143 -14.54 4.36 23.15
C ALA A 143 -13.04 4.21 22.85
N VAL A 144 -12.20 4.87 23.65
CA VAL A 144 -10.73 4.73 23.54
C VAL A 144 -10.32 3.34 24.01
N LEU A 145 -9.51 2.68 23.20
CA LEU A 145 -8.96 1.36 23.47
C LEU A 145 -7.53 1.47 24.02
N PRO A 146 -7.07 0.50 24.81
CA PRO A 146 -5.70 0.48 25.31
C PRO A 146 -4.69 0.23 24.17
N ASP A 147 -3.46 0.66 24.37
CA ASP A 147 -2.34 0.38 23.45
C ASP A 147 -2.21 -1.14 23.21
N GLY A 148 -1.96 -1.53 21.98
CA GLY A 148 -1.93 -2.92 21.53
C GLY A 148 -3.27 -3.48 21.05
N ALA A 149 -4.41 -2.91 21.46
CA ALA A 149 -5.71 -3.27 20.91
C ALA A 149 -5.85 -2.75 19.46
N GLU A 150 -6.57 -3.52 18.64
CA GLU A 150 -6.90 -3.11 17.28
C GLU A 150 -8.17 -2.28 17.24
N GLY A 151 -8.14 -1.19 16.50
CA GLY A 151 -9.27 -0.29 16.33
C GLY A 151 -8.97 0.80 15.31
N GLU A 152 -9.83 1.80 15.22
CA GLU A 152 -9.68 2.93 14.32
C GLU A 152 -8.69 3.95 14.89
N LEU A 153 -7.72 4.34 14.07
CA LEU A 153 -6.77 5.41 14.41
C LEU A 153 -7.47 6.76 14.40
N VAL A 154 -7.25 7.50 15.46
CA VAL A 154 -7.71 8.88 15.63
C VAL A 154 -6.50 9.77 15.89
N LEU A 155 -6.44 10.92 15.24
CA LEU A 155 -5.32 11.86 15.34
C LEU A 155 -5.77 13.24 15.78
N THR A 156 -5.03 13.82 16.72
CA THR A 156 -5.13 15.23 17.09
C THR A 156 -3.80 15.92 16.72
N THR A 157 -3.85 17.03 15.96
CA THR A 157 -2.67 17.80 15.63
C THR A 157 -2.29 18.74 16.78
N LEU A 158 -1.02 18.75 17.17
CA LEU A 158 -0.52 19.55 18.29
C LEU A 158 0.13 20.88 17.84
N THR A 159 0.72 20.89 16.64
CA THR A 159 1.53 22.03 16.17
C THR A 159 0.99 22.69 14.91
N LYS A 160 -0.06 22.13 14.30
CA LYS A 160 -0.63 22.61 13.05
C LYS A 160 -1.48 23.86 13.29
N GLN A 161 -1.12 24.97 12.64
CA GLN A 161 -1.83 26.25 12.77
C GLN A 161 -2.98 26.38 11.77
N ALA A 162 -2.72 26.02 10.51
CA ALA A 162 -3.77 25.99 9.49
C ALA A 162 -4.48 24.65 9.50
N LEU A 163 -5.80 24.67 9.57
CA LEU A 163 -6.66 23.48 9.65
C LEU A 163 -6.23 22.56 10.80
N PRO A 164 -6.17 23.01 12.06
CA PRO A 164 -5.94 22.11 13.19
C PRO A 164 -7.09 21.13 13.29
N VAL A 165 -6.75 19.86 13.46
CA VAL A 165 -7.76 18.80 13.65
C VAL A 165 -7.69 18.27 15.08
N ILE A 166 -8.85 18.02 15.67
CA ILE A 166 -9.00 17.46 17.01
C ILE A 166 -9.79 16.17 16.88
N ARG A 167 -9.20 15.07 17.33
CA ARG A 167 -9.77 13.72 17.29
C ARG A 167 -10.33 13.36 15.90
N TYR A 168 -9.51 13.58 14.88
CA TYR A 168 -9.88 13.25 13.50
C TYR A 168 -9.88 11.72 13.31
N ARG A 169 -11.02 11.17 12.96
CA ARG A 169 -11.22 9.74 12.66
C ARG A 169 -10.68 9.43 11.27
N THR A 170 -9.56 8.69 11.20
CA THR A 170 -8.89 8.41 9.92
C THR A 170 -9.59 7.33 9.09
N ARG A 171 -10.42 6.51 9.73
CA ARG A 171 -11.01 5.27 9.22
C ARG A 171 -10.02 4.12 9.04
N ASP A 172 -8.74 4.33 9.27
CA ASP A 172 -7.72 3.31 9.16
C ASP A 172 -7.72 2.43 10.43
N LEU A 173 -7.75 1.11 10.24
CA LEU A 173 -7.70 0.13 11.32
C LEU A 173 -6.25 -0.28 11.57
N THR A 174 -5.79 -0.06 12.78
CA THR A 174 -4.43 -0.37 13.24
C THR A 174 -4.40 -0.54 14.76
N ARG A 175 -3.21 -0.56 15.33
CA ARG A 175 -2.96 -0.57 16.79
C ARG A 175 -1.75 0.28 17.13
N LEU A 176 -1.68 0.82 18.35
CA LEU A 176 -0.47 1.46 18.86
C LEU A 176 0.45 0.40 19.45
N LEU A 177 1.74 0.48 19.11
CA LEU A 177 2.79 -0.41 19.55
C LEU A 177 3.81 0.35 20.42
N PRO A 178 4.49 -0.32 21.35
CA PRO A 178 5.51 0.32 22.16
C PRO A 178 6.69 0.82 21.33
N PRO A 179 7.46 1.79 21.83
CA PRO A 179 8.68 2.30 21.20
C PRO A 179 9.73 1.20 20.97
N THR A 180 10.54 1.36 19.90
CA THR A 180 11.73 0.52 19.63
C THR A 180 12.94 1.37 19.24
N ALA A 181 13.14 1.68 17.96
CA ALA A 181 14.27 2.49 17.50
C ALA A 181 14.19 3.96 17.92
N ARG A 182 13.02 4.46 18.25
CA ARG A 182 12.77 5.85 18.72
C ARG A 182 11.91 5.80 19.97
N SER A 183 11.88 6.90 20.74
CA SER A 183 11.15 6.98 22.02
C SER A 183 9.63 7.14 21.87
N MET A 184 9.14 7.41 20.67
CA MET A 184 7.71 7.57 20.35
C MET A 184 7.06 6.23 20.00
N ARG A 185 5.75 6.11 20.25
CA ARG A 185 4.98 4.93 19.88
C ARG A 185 4.97 4.71 18.38
N ARG A 186 4.78 3.47 17.99
CA ARG A 186 4.65 3.06 16.60
C ARG A 186 3.19 2.67 16.31
N MET A 187 2.82 2.75 15.07
CA MET A 187 1.58 2.12 14.62
C MET A 187 1.87 0.74 14.01
N GLY A 188 0.98 -0.19 14.23
CA GLY A 188 0.96 -1.44 13.48
C GLY A 188 0.61 -1.20 12.03
N LYS A 189 0.80 -2.23 11.20
CA LYS A 189 0.37 -2.16 9.79
C LYS A 189 -1.14 -1.91 9.73
N ILE A 190 -1.56 -1.10 8.77
CA ILE A 190 -2.99 -0.90 8.50
C ILE A 190 -3.57 -2.20 7.96
N VAL A 191 -4.53 -2.77 8.68
CA VAL A 191 -5.20 -4.01 8.26
C VAL A 191 -6.34 -3.76 7.27
N GLY A 192 -6.84 -2.54 7.22
CA GLY A 192 -7.89 -2.09 6.32
C GLY A 192 -8.46 -0.74 6.74
N ARG A 193 -9.54 -0.33 6.10
CA ARG A 193 -10.31 0.85 6.47
C ARG A 193 -11.75 0.46 6.81
N THR A 194 -12.35 1.14 7.75
CA THR A 194 -13.76 0.88 8.11
C THR A 194 -14.72 1.17 6.95
N ASP A 195 -14.34 2.07 6.03
CA ASP A 195 -15.12 2.46 4.85
C ASP A 195 -14.74 1.67 3.55
N ASP A 196 -13.60 0.94 3.53
CA ASP A 196 -13.20 0.05 2.43
C ASP A 196 -13.55 -1.42 2.70
N MET A 197 -14.07 -1.72 3.87
CA MET A 197 -14.51 -3.06 4.24
C MET A 197 -15.70 -3.47 3.38
N LEU A 198 -15.54 -4.57 2.67
CA LEU A 198 -16.62 -5.17 1.89
C LEU A 198 -17.42 -6.12 2.79
N ILE A 199 -18.70 -5.91 2.91
CA ILE A 199 -19.60 -6.87 3.57
C ILE A 199 -20.18 -7.76 2.48
N ILE A 200 -19.71 -9.01 2.41
CA ILE A 200 -20.12 -9.98 1.40
C ILE A 200 -20.89 -11.11 2.07
N ARG A 201 -22.21 -11.13 1.85
CA ARG A 201 -23.11 -12.13 2.47
C ARG A 201 -22.96 -12.24 4.00
N GLY A 202 -22.81 -11.08 4.67
CA GLY A 202 -22.62 -11.00 6.11
C GLY A 202 -21.20 -11.28 6.63
N VAL A 203 -20.23 -11.48 5.73
CA VAL A 203 -18.82 -11.65 6.09
C VAL A 203 -18.02 -10.40 5.72
N ASN A 204 -17.23 -9.90 6.65
CA ASN A 204 -16.32 -8.79 6.42
C ASN A 204 -15.11 -9.27 5.61
N LEU A 205 -14.84 -8.61 4.50
CA LEU A 205 -13.73 -8.90 3.60
C LEU A 205 -12.91 -7.63 3.35
N PHE A 206 -11.62 -7.67 3.65
CA PHE A 206 -10.69 -6.59 3.32
C PHE A 206 -9.89 -6.91 2.06
N PRO A 207 -9.68 -5.94 1.16
CA PRO A 207 -8.85 -6.14 -0.04
C PRO A 207 -7.45 -6.64 0.26
N THR A 208 -6.85 -6.22 1.38
CA THR A 208 -5.52 -6.64 1.83
C THR A 208 -5.44 -8.14 2.15
N GLN A 209 -6.52 -8.75 2.65
CA GLN A 209 -6.57 -10.21 2.86
C GLN A 209 -6.46 -10.97 1.53
N ILE A 210 -7.13 -10.46 0.49
CA ILE A 210 -7.02 -11.07 -0.85
C ILE A 210 -5.63 -10.87 -1.42
N GLU A 211 -5.00 -9.70 -1.22
CA GLU A 211 -3.61 -9.44 -1.64
C GLU A 211 -2.64 -10.48 -1.06
N GLU A 212 -2.70 -10.72 0.24
CA GLU A 212 -1.84 -11.71 0.89
C GLU A 212 -2.02 -13.12 0.32
N ILE A 213 -3.27 -13.50 0.03
CA ILE A 213 -3.59 -14.82 -0.52
C ILE A 213 -3.08 -14.95 -1.96
N VAL A 214 -3.22 -13.89 -2.78
CA VAL A 214 -2.74 -13.85 -4.17
C VAL A 214 -1.21 -13.96 -4.20
N LEU A 215 -0.52 -13.12 -3.43
CA LEU A 215 0.95 -13.08 -3.39
C LEU A 215 1.56 -14.38 -2.82
N ALA A 216 0.87 -15.03 -1.88
CA ALA A 216 1.32 -16.32 -1.33
C ALA A 216 1.12 -17.51 -2.29
N HIS A 217 0.51 -17.33 -3.46
CA HIS A 217 0.22 -18.45 -4.39
C HIS A 217 1.46 -18.89 -5.19
N GLY A 218 2.47 -18.06 -5.37
CA GLY A 218 3.72 -18.38 -6.07
C GLY A 218 3.63 -18.51 -7.60
N ALA A 219 2.43 -18.57 -8.17
CA ALA A 219 2.21 -18.54 -9.62
C ALA A 219 1.65 -17.21 -10.11
N LEU A 220 1.22 -16.36 -9.19
CA LEU A 220 0.52 -15.10 -9.48
C LEU A 220 1.41 -13.90 -9.21
N GLY A 221 1.23 -12.85 -10.03
CA GLY A 221 1.86 -11.55 -9.83
C GLY A 221 1.14 -10.71 -8.77
N GLY A 222 1.75 -9.58 -8.37
CA GLY A 222 1.19 -8.65 -7.38
C GLY A 222 0.05 -7.77 -7.92
N GLN A 223 -0.34 -7.93 -9.18
CA GLN A 223 -1.44 -7.19 -9.77
C GLN A 223 -2.75 -7.98 -9.61
N TYR A 224 -3.71 -7.37 -8.92
CA TYR A 224 -5.03 -7.95 -8.72
C TYR A 224 -6.10 -6.86 -8.64
N GLN A 225 -7.35 -7.24 -8.86
CA GLN A 225 -8.51 -6.37 -8.70
C GLN A 225 -9.72 -7.18 -8.19
N LEU A 226 -10.48 -6.59 -7.29
CA LEU A 226 -11.75 -7.12 -6.79
C LEU A 226 -12.88 -6.42 -7.52
N VAL A 227 -13.70 -7.16 -8.23
CA VAL A 227 -14.93 -6.65 -8.85
C VAL A 227 -16.10 -7.11 -8.01
N VAL A 228 -16.81 -6.16 -7.40
CA VAL A 228 -17.97 -6.44 -6.56
C VAL A 228 -19.22 -6.12 -7.34
N THR A 229 -20.08 -7.11 -7.49
CA THR A 229 -21.37 -7.00 -8.19
C THR A 229 -22.50 -7.46 -7.28
N ARG A 230 -23.74 -7.16 -7.66
CA ARG A 230 -24.93 -7.71 -7.02
C ARG A 230 -25.79 -8.40 -8.06
N ALA A 231 -25.92 -9.71 -7.95
CA ALA A 231 -26.82 -10.50 -8.76
C ALA A 231 -28.05 -10.83 -7.90
N ASP A 232 -29.21 -10.37 -8.34
CA ASP A 232 -30.46 -10.44 -7.58
C ASP A 232 -30.31 -9.77 -6.20
N LEU A 233 -30.34 -10.55 -5.14
CA LEU A 233 -30.21 -10.06 -3.74
C LEU A 233 -28.85 -10.38 -3.10
N LEU A 234 -27.94 -11.03 -3.83
CA LEU A 234 -26.70 -11.50 -3.28
C LEU A 234 -25.48 -10.78 -3.87
N ASP A 235 -24.62 -10.30 -2.98
CA ASP A 235 -23.33 -9.74 -3.37
C ASP A 235 -22.37 -10.82 -3.83
N GLN A 236 -21.72 -10.57 -4.96
CA GLN A 236 -20.71 -11.44 -5.57
C GLN A 236 -19.38 -10.69 -5.67
N VAL A 237 -18.30 -11.43 -5.49
CA VAL A 237 -16.94 -10.91 -5.66
C VAL A 237 -16.21 -11.76 -6.69
N GLU A 238 -15.68 -11.12 -7.71
CA GLU A 238 -14.73 -11.72 -8.64
C GLU A 238 -13.34 -11.16 -8.36
N VAL A 239 -12.37 -12.05 -8.21
CA VAL A 239 -10.94 -11.70 -8.07
C VAL A 239 -10.29 -11.85 -9.44
N LEU A 240 -9.82 -10.74 -10.00
CA LEU A 240 -9.01 -10.72 -11.20
C LEU A 240 -7.53 -10.71 -10.78
N CYS A 241 -6.73 -11.59 -11.33
CA CYS A 241 -5.28 -11.66 -11.12
C CYS A 241 -4.60 -12.18 -12.38
N GLU A 242 -3.27 -12.14 -12.42
CA GLU A 242 -2.49 -12.55 -13.59
C GLU A 242 -1.34 -13.48 -13.20
N LEU A 243 -0.95 -14.34 -14.13
CA LEU A 243 0.21 -15.21 -13.97
C LEU A 243 1.49 -14.37 -13.94
N LEU A 244 2.47 -14.83 -13.17
CA LEU A 244 3.85 -14.36 -13.33
C LEU A 244 4.38 -14.74 -14.73
N PRO A 245 5.24 -13.91 -15.36
CA PRO A 245 5.85 -14.24 -16.63
C PRO A 245 6.56 -15.61 -16.63
N SER A 246 7.20 -15.98 -15.53
CA SER A 246 7.85 -17.27 -15.33
C SER A 246 6.87 -18.46 -15.23
N GLN A 247 5.58 -18.20 -15.07
CA GLN A 247 4.50 -19.18 -14.92
C GLN A 247 3.48 -19.12 -16.06
N ALA A 248 3.78 -18.42 -17.14
CA ALA A 248 2.87 -18.21 -18.29
C ALA A 248 2.41 -19.51 -18.97
N GLY A 249 3.12 -20.62 -18.76
CA GLY A 249 2.73 -21.94 -19.28
C GLY A 249 1.77 -22.74 -18.40
N ARG A 250 1.39 -22.26 -17.21
CA ARG A 250 0.40 -22.94 -16.34
C ARG A 250 -1.02 -22.75 -16.88
N ASP A 251 -1.89 -23.72 -16.59
CA ASP A 251 -3.32 -23.58 -16.86
C ASP A 251 -3.95 -22.52 -15.92
N PRO A 252 -4.40 -21.37 -16.46
CA PRO A 252 -5.02 -20.33 -15.65
C PRO A 252 -6.25 -20.79 -14.89
N SER A 253 -7.00 -21.74 -15.46
CA SER A 253 -8.20 -22.27 -14.82
C SER A 253 -7.88 -23.14 -13.60
N ALA A 254 -6.78 -23.91 -13.64
CA ALA A 254 -6.33 -24.68 -12.49
C ALA A 254 -5.86 -23.75 -11.36
N VAL A 255 -5.01 -22.76 -11.68
CA VAL A 255 -4.55 -21.74 -10.72
C VAL A 255 -5.74 -20.97 -10.12
N GLY A 256 -6.74 -20.63 -10.92
CA GLY A 256 -7.95 -19.96 -10.46
C GLY A 256 -8.74 -20.81 -9.44
N ARG A 257 -8.89 -22.11 -9.66
CA ARG A 257 -9.56 -23.01 -8.70
C ARG A 257 -8.77 -23.15 -7.40
N GLU A 258 -7.45 -23.27 -7.47
CA GLU A 258 -6.58 -23.31 -6.29
C GLU A 258 -6.73 -22.05 -5.44
N LEU A 259 -6.67 -20.88 -6.08
CA LEU A 259 -6.83 -19.58 -5.42
C LEU A 259 -8.23 -19.42 -4.81
N GLN A 260 -9.28 -19.77 -5.55
CA GLN A 260 -10.66 -19.74 -5.09
C GLN A 260 -10.87 -20.55 -3.81
N GLN A 261 -10.35 -21.77 -3.79
CA GLN A 261 -10.43 -22.63 -2.61
C GLN A 261 -9.68 -22.03 -1.42
N ARG A 262 -8.52 -21.44 -1.66
CA ARG A 262 -7.70 -20.82 -0.61
C ARG A 262 -8.38 -19.57 -0.03
N ILE A 263 -8.95 -18.71 -0.88
CA ILE A 263 -9.73 -17.55 -0.45
C ILE A 263 -10.89 -18.00 0.44
N LYS A 264 -11.69 -18.99 -0.02
CA LYS A 264 -12.82 -19.51 0.76
C LYS A 264 -12.39 -20.06 2.12
N THR A 265 -11.27 -20.78 2.17
CA THR A 265 -10.76 -21.39 3.41
C THR A 265 -10.32 -20.31 4.42
N LEU A 266 -9.65 -19.26 3.95
CA LEU A 266 -9.06 -18.24 4.83
C LEU A 266 -10.02 -17.12 5.20
N THR A 267 -10.94 -16.75 4.31
CA THR A 267 -11.86 -15.61 4.53
C THR A 267 -13.30 -16.02 4.82
N GLY A 268 -13.66 -17.28 4.54
CA GLY A 268 -15.05 -17.73 4.58
C GLY A 268 -15.90 -17.30 3.38
N VAL A 269 -15.37 -16.43 2.49
CA VAL A 269 -16.10 -15.87 1.35
C VAL A 269 -15.86 -16.70 0.10
N SER A 270 -16.94 -17.12 -0.55
CA SER A 270 -16.87 -17.76 -1.88
C SER A 270 -16.80 -16.67 -2.95
N THR A 271 -15.72 -16.66 -3.72
CA THR A 271 -15.47 -15.70 -4.82
C THR A 271 -15.43 -16.42 -6.16
N ALA A 272 -15.67 -15.71 -7.26
CA ALA A 272 -15.17 -16.11 -8.56
C ALA A 272 -13.70 -15.70 -8.66
N VAL A 273 -12.90 -16.45 -9.43
CA VAL A 273 -11.50 -16.09 -9.70
C VAL A 273 -11.24 -16.21 -11.19
N ARG A 274 -10.68 -15.15 -11.77
CA ARG A 274 -10.23 -15.11 -13.15
C ARG A 274 -8.76 -14.80 -13.20
N VAL A 275 -7.98 -15.75 -13.73
CA VAL A 275 -6.54 -15.60 -13.91
C VAL A 275 -6.27 -15.28 -15.37
N GLY A 276 -5.66 -14.14 -15.62
CA GLY A 276 -5.22 -13.70 -16.94
C GLY A 276 -3.76 -14.09 -17.25
N ALA A 277 -3.36 -13.85 -18.49
CA ALA A 277 -1.96 -13.90 -18.89
C ALA A 277 -1.16 -12.79 -18.18
N PRO A 278 0.18 -12.86 -18.15
CA PRO A 278 1.01 -11.74 -17.71
C PRO A 278 0.60 -10.44 -18.42
N ASP A 279 0.63 -9.33 -17.72
CA ASP A 279 0.28 -7.98 -18.20
C ASP A 279 -1.19 -7.80 -18.64
N SER A 280 -2.09 -8.68 -18.22
CA SER A 280 -3.52 -8.59 -18.54
C SER A 280 -4.30 -7.59 -17.67
N ILE A 281 -3.75 -7.18 -16.53
CA ILE A 281 -4.34 -6.18 -15.64
C ILE A 281 -3.68 -4.82 -15.90
N GLU A 282 -4.52 -3.80 -16.10
CA GLU A 282 -4.05 -2.43 -16.33
C GLU A 282 -3.22 -1.92 -15.15
N ARG A 283 -2.05 -1.36 -15.44
CA ARG A 283 -1.14 -0.79 -14.43
C ARG A 283 -1.53 0.63 -14.06
N THR A 284 -1.66 0.89 -12.77
CA THR A 284 -1.83 2.26 -12.28
C THR A 284 -0.48 2.97 -12.29
N LEU A 285 -0.32 3.93 -13.18
CA LEU A 285 0.93 4.68 -13.36
C LEU A 285 0.99 5.95 -12.49
N VAL A 286 -0.15 6.45 -12.05
CA VAL A 286 -0.26 7.67 -11.25
C VAL A 286 -1.33 7.48 -10.18
N GLY A 287 -1.00 7.83 -8.94
CA GLY A 287 -1.91 7.71 -7.80
C GLY A 287 -1.94 6.31 -7.19
N LYS A 288 -3.03 6.01 -6.50
CA LYS A 288 -3.24 4.72 -5.81
C LYS A 288 -3.75 3.66 -6.77
N ALA A 289 -3.29 2.43 -6.62
CA ALA A 289 -3.84 1.30 -7.37
C ALA A 289 -5.32 1.09 -7.05
N ARG A 290 -6.15 0.98 -8.08
CA ARG A 290 -7.59 0.73 -7.93
C ARG A 290 -7.81 -0.77 -7.69
N ARG A 291 -7.74 -1.18 -6.44
CA ARG A 291 -7.89 -2.59 -6.03
C ARG A 291 -9.34 -3.05 -5.99
N VAL A 292 -10.30 -2.16 -5.80
CA VAL A 292 -11.73 -2.48 -5.72
C VAL A 292 -12.51 -1.72 -6.77
N VAL A 293 -13.34 -2.44 -7.53
CA VAL A 293 -14.34 -1.91 -8.46
C VAL A 293 -15.71 -2.37 -7.97
N ASP A 294 -16.37 -1.53 -7.21
CA ASP A 294 -17.72 -1.80 -6.71
C ASP A 294 -18.75 -1.35 -7.77
N GLN A 295 -19.40 -2.32 -8.37
CA GLN A 295 -20.42 -2.14 -9.41
C GLN A 295 -21.85 -2.34 -8.87
N ARG A 296 -22.00 -2.53 -7.56
CA ARG A 296 -23.34 -2.62 -6.96
C ARG A 296 -24.07 -1.29 -7.18
N LYS A 297 -25.26 -1.36 -7.72
CA LYS A 297 -26.10 -0.15 -7.81
C LYS A 297 -26.40 0.34 -6.39
N LYS A 298 -26.03 1.58 -6.13
CA LYS A 298 -26.38 2.28 -4.89
C LYS A 298 -27.87 2.58 -4.88
#